data_082ee29a566c83506f1e7966d65d4952
#
_entry.id   082ee29a566c83506f1e7966d65d4952
#
_cell.length_a   1.000
_cell.length_b   1.000
_cell.length_c   1.000
_cell.angle_alpha   90.00
_cell.angle_beta   90.00
_cell.angle_gamma   90.00
#
_symmetry.space_group_name_H-M   'P 1'
#
loop_
_entity.id
_entity.type
_entity.pdbx_description
1 polymer ?
#
loop_
_entity_poly.entity_id
_entity_poly.type
_entity_poly.pdbx_seq_one_letter_code
_entity_poly.pdbx_strand_id
1 'polypeptide(L)'
;MSHTRYEPVRQRLQRSELAVPGSNTEMFEKAANSKVDYVFLDLEDAVASGDKVKARTNVIEALNDIDWRGMGKTISIRINGIDTHYMYRDVVDIVEQAGHRLDSILIPKVGVAADVYMVDAMLTQIEEARGITNPIAIEALIETTLGMANVEAIATSSKRLEAMHFGVADYAASCRARTVYIGGLNPDYPGDQWHDALSRMLVACRAYGLRPIDGPFGDFKDPEGYILSAKRAAALGYEGKWAIHPSQIELANSVFSPPAAEVERAKRILKALEEAAVAGKGAAALDGRLIDAAS
;
A
#
# COMPACT_ATOMS: atom_id res chain seq x y z
N MET A 1 14.58 2.78 -24.61
CA MET A 1 14.50 3.06 -23.17
C MET A 1 15.78 2.57 -22.49
N SER A 2 16.24 3.25 -21.47
CA SER A 2 17.40 2.79 -20.69
C SER A 2 16.99 1.54 -19.89
N HIS A 3 17.80 0.48 -19.94
CA HIS A 3 17.61 -0.73 -19.12
C HIS A 3 17.80 -0.50 -17.62
N THR A 4 18.23 0.69 -17.23
CA THR A 4 18.43 1.11 -15.83
C THR A 4 17.27 1.90 -15.26
N ARG A 5 16.16 2.01 -15.99
CA ARG A 5 14.99 2.76 -15.56
C ARG A 5 13.74 1.88 -15.65
N TYR A 6 13.05 1.72 -14.55
CA TYR A 6 11.75 1.07 -14.52
C TYR A 6 10.65 2.12 -14.72
N GLU A 7 9.65 1.75 -15.51
CA GLU A 7 8.46 2.58 -15.65
C GLU A 7 7.62 2.46 -14.37
N PRO A 8 7.05 3.57 -13.87
CA PRO A 8 6.15 3.52 -12.75
C PRO A 8 4.94 2.61 -13.03
N VAL A 9 4.55 1.84 -12.04
CA VAL A 9 3.33 1.04 -12.08
C VAL A 9 2.08 1.94 -12.15
N ARG A 10 0.91 1.32 -12.36
CA ARG A 10 -0.36 2.04 -12.35
C ARG A 10 -0.50 2.88 -11.08
N GLN A 11 -0.71 4.18 -11.28
CA GLN A 11 -0.94 5.10 -10.17
C GLN A 11 -2.37 4.94 -9.66
N ARG A 12 -2.50 4.71 -8.36
CA ARG A 12 -3.78 4.68 -7.64
C ARG A 12 -3.79 5.75 -6.57
N LEU A 13 -4.93 6.33 -6.31
CA LEU A 13 -5.09 7.17 -5.12
C LEU A 13 -5.13 6.26 -3.89
N GLN A 14 -4.16 6.40 -2.99
CA GLN A 14 -3.90 5.44 -1.92
C GLN A 14 -3.36 6.13 -0.65
N ARG A 15 -3.80 7.38 -0.41
CA ARG A 15 -3.36 8.18 0.76
C ARG A 15 -3.78 7.55 2.08
N SER A 16 -4.99 7.02 2.12
CA SER A 16 -5.52 6.26 3.25
C SER A 16 -5.97 4.87 2.80
N GLU A 17 -5.62 3.87 3.58
CA GLU A 17 -6.02 2.48 3.36
C GLU A 17 -6.72 1.93 4.57
N LEU A 18 -8.00 1.58 4.43
CA LEU A 18 -8.80 1.06 5.54
C LEU A 18 -8.80 -0.47 5.54
N ALA A 19 -8.32 -1.04 6.64
CA ALA A 19 -8.47 -2.45 6.94
C ALA A 19 -9.90 -2.72 7.44
N VAL A 20 -10.61 -3.63 6.76
CA VAL A 20 -11.98 -4.00 7.14
C VAL A 20 -12.07 -5.51 7.32
N PRO A 21 -12.34 -6.03 8.54
CA PRO A 21 -12.45 -7.46 8.77
C PRO A 21 -13.53 -8.12 7.91
N GLY A 22 -13.19 -9.14 7.12
CA GLY A 22 -14.13 -9.87 6.27
C GLY A 22 -15.24 -10.60 7.03
N SER A 23 -15.05 -10.79 8.34
CA SER A 23 -16.09 -11.35 9.22
C SER A 23 -17.18 -10.35 9.63
N ASN A 24 -16.98 -9.04 9.41
CA ASN A 24 -17.90 -7.98 9.87
C ASN A 24 -18.57 -7.25 8.70
N THR A 25 -19.67 -7.82 8.20
CA THR A 25 -20.42 -7.30 7.03
C THR A 25 -21.00 -5.89 7.25
N GLU A 26 -21.31 -5.50 8.50
CA GLU A 26 -21.83 -4.17 8.81
C GLU A 26 -20.82 -3.04 8.54
N MET A 27 -19.53 -3.37 8.43
CA MET A 27 -18.48 -2.40 8.17
C MET A 27 -18.29 -2.13 6.66
N PHE A 28 -18.74 -3.01 5.77
CA PHE A 28 -18.44 -2.90 4.35
C PHE A 28 -19.06 -1.65 3.71
N GLU A 29 -20.36 -1.45 3.87
CA GLU A 29 -21.03 -0.24 3.37
C GLU A 29 -20.51 1.04 4.05
N LYS A 30 -20.19 0.99 5.34
CA LYS A 30 -19.61 2.14 6.04
C LYS A 30 -18.24 2.52 5.45
N ALA A 31 -17.41 1.52 5.11
CA ALA A 31 -16.12 1.74 4.47
C ALA A 31 -16.30 2.32 3.05
N ALA A 32 -17.22 1.77 2.27
CA ALA A 32 -17.51 2.24 0.93
C ALA A 32 -18.02 3.69 0.91
N ASN A 33 -18.84 4.10 1.89
CA ASN A 33 -19.37 5.47 2.03
C ASN A 33 -18.39 6.44 2.72
N SER A 34 -17.24 5.99 3.21
CA SER A 34 -16.25 6.83 3.87
C SER A 34 -15.41 7.63 2.85
N LYS A 35 -14.53 8.51 3.35
CA LYS A 35 -13.57 9.26 2.51
C LYS A 35 -12.25 8.53 2.26
N VAL A 36 -12.19 7.24 2.55
CA VAL A 36 -11.00 6.43 2.29
C VAL A 36 -10.76 6.29 0.78
N ASP A 37 -9.50 6.28 0.38
CA ASP A 37 -9.13 6.05 -1.02
C ASP A 37 -9.11 4.56 -1.37
N TYR A 38 -8.62 3.73 -0.46
CA TYR A 38 -8.37 2.31 -0.67
C TYR A 38 -8.94 1.49 0.49
N VAL A 39 -9.64 0.42 0.16
CA VAL A 39 -10.20 -0.52 1.14
C VAL A 39 -9.62 -1.89 0.87
N PHE A 40 -9.11 -2.56 1.89
CA PHE A 40 -8.88 -3.99 1.79
C PHE A 40 -9.77 -4.76 2.78
N LEU A 41 -10.48 -5.75 2.23
CA LEU A 41 -11.27 -6.68 3.03
C LEU A 41 -10.33 -7.76 3.55
N ASP A 42 -10.20 -7.83 4.85
CA ASP A 42 -9.20 -8.65 5.50
C ASP A 42 -9.70 -10.06 5.79
N LEU A 43 -8.96 -11.06 5.34
CA LEU A 43 -9.20 -12.48 5.65
C LEU A 43 -8.15 -13.05 6.61
N GLU A 44 -7.13 -12.24 6.95
CA GLU A 44 -5.99 -12.68 7.74
C GLU A 44 -6.18 -12.37 9.23
N ASP A 45 -5.33 -11.62 9.85
CA ASP A 45 -5.23 -11.46 11.31
C ASP A 45 -6.49 -10.89 11.98
N ALA A 46 -7.29 -10.08 11.28
CA ALA A 46 -8.54 -9.54 11.82
C ALA A 46 -9.70 -10.55 11.83
N VAL A 47 -9.50 -11.78 11.34
CA VAL A 47 -10.52 -12.82 11.26
C VAL A 47 -10.09 -14.05 12.07
N ALA A 48 -10.91 -14.45 13.04
CA ALA A 48 -10.67 -15.65 13.82
C ALA A 48 -10.63 -16.92 12.92
N SER A 49 -9.84 -17.91 13.32
CA SER A 49 -9.64 -19.15 12.51
C SER A 49 -10.95 -19.89 12.20
N GLY A 50 -11.92 -19.88 13.11
CA GLY A 50 -13.24 -20.50 12.91
C GLY A 50 -14.13 -19.75 11.91
N ASP A 51 -13.85 -18.49 11.65
CA ASP A 51 -14.66 -17.61 10.78
C ASP A 51 -14.08 -17.43 9.37
N LYS A 52 -12.88 -17.97 9.07
CA LYS A 52 -12.18 -17.79 7.79
C LYS A 52 -13.04 -18.13 6.57
N VAL A 53 -13.75 -19.26 6.61
CA VAL A 53 -14.62 -19.69 5.50
C VAL A 53 -15.80 -18.74 5.33
N LYS A 54 -16.44 -18.34 6.42
CA LYS A 54 -17.56 -17.39 6.40
C LYS A 54 -17.11 -16.02 5.92
N ALA A 55 -15.97 -15.54 6.39
CA ALA A 55 -15.40 -14.27 5.97
C ALA A 55 -15.13 -14.24 4.45
N ARG A 56 -14.63 -15.32 3.87
CA ARG A 56 -14.45 -15.45 2.42
C ARG A 56 -15.78 -15.29 1.67
N THR A 57 -16.84 -15.98 2.13
CA THR A 57 -18.18 -15.84 1.53
C THR A 57 -18.68 -14.40 1.62
N ASN A 58 -18.58 -13.78 2.79
CA ASN A 58 -18.97 -12.38 2.98
C ASN A 58 -18.22 -11.43 2.04
N VAL A 59 -16.91 -11.67 1.85
CA VAL A 59 -16.07 -10.86 0.96
C VAL A 59 -16.51 -11.02 -0.51
N ILE A 60 -16.81 -12.24 -0.95
CA ILE A 60 -17.34 -12.48 -2.32
C ILE A 60 -18.66 -11.74 -2.53
N GLU A 61 -19.58 -11.81 -1.58
CA GLU A 61 -20.85 -11.09 -1.62
C GLU A 61 -20.62 -9.57 -1.67
N ALA A 62 -19.77 -9.02 -0.78
CA ALA A 62 -19.46 -7.60 -0.74
C ALA A 62 -18.80 -7.07 -2.02
N LEU A 63 -17.95 -7.87 -2.67
CA LEU A 63 -17.34 -7.50 -3.95
C LEU A 63 -18.38 -7.44 -5.07
N ASN A 64 -19.36 -8.32 -5.07
CA ASN A 64 -20.41 -8.37 -6.09
C ASN A 64 -21.52 -7.34 -5.87
N ASP A 65 -21.91 -7.09 -4.62
CA ASP A 65 -23.12 -6.31 -4.27
C ASP A 65 -22.83 -4.81 -4.12
N ILE A 66 -21.60 -4.44 -3.72
CA ILE A 66 -21.21 -3.03 -3.51
C ILE A 66 -20.45 -2.51 -4.72
N ASP A 67 -20.87 -1.36 -5.24
CA ASP A 67 -20.18 -0.69 -6.35
C ASP A 67 -18.99 0.15 -5.85
N TRP A 68 -17.94 -0.53 -5.35
CA TRP A 68 -16.74 0.10 -4.81
C TRP A 68 -16.11 1.11 -5.77
N ARG A 69 -15.98 0.74 -7.05
CA ARG A 69 -15.38 1.62 -8.06
C ARG A 69 -16.24 2.83 -8.38
N GLY A 70 -17.55 2.66 -8.48
CA GLY A 70 -18.49 3.76 -8.66
C GLY A 70 -18.50 4.73 -7.47
N MET A 71 -18.18 4.24 -6.28
CA MET A 71 -17.99 5.05 -5.08
C MET A 71 -16.56 5.64 -4.96
N GLY A 72 -15.72 5.51 -6.00
CA GLY A 72 -14.38 6.06 -6.06
C GLY A 72 -13.35 5.34 -5.20
N LYS A 73 -13.56 4.05 -4.88
CA LYS A 73 -12.65 3.26 -4.08
C LYS A 73 -11.77 2.36 -4.94
N THR A 74 -10.51 2.21 -4.57
CA THR A 74 -9.74 1.02 -4.91
C THR A 74 -10.11 -0.08 -3.93
N ILE A 75 -10.46 -1.26 -4.45
CA ILE A 75 -10.88 -2.39 -3.61
C ILE A 75 -9.89 -3.55 -3.72
N SER A 76 -9.43 -4.02 -2.57
CA SER A 76 -8.50 -5.13 -2.41
C SER A 76 -9.01 -6.15 -1.41
N ILE A 77 -8.34 -7.28 -1.36
CA ILE A 77 -8.47 -8.26 -0.28
C ILE A 77 -7.08 -8.54 0.30
N ARG A 78 -6.97 -8.67 1.62
CA ARG A 78 -5.79 -9.29 2.23
C ARG A 78 -6.08 -10.77 2.44
N ILE A 79 -5.38 -11.61 1.69
CA ILE A 79 -5.49 -13.07 1.79
C ILE A 79 -4.78 -13.58 3.04
N ASN A 80 -5.03 -14.83 3.42
CA ASN A 80 -4.24 -15.48 4.46
C ASN A 80 -2.81 -15.75 3.99
N GLY A 81 -1.89 -15.91 4.93
CA GLY A 81 -0.48 -16.20 4.65
C GLY A 81 -0.28 -17.49 3.83
N ILE A 82 0.76 -17.52 3.02
CA ILE A 82 1.12 -18.66 2.15
C ILE A 82 1.43 -19.93 2.96
N ASP A 83 1.86 -19.76 4.19
CA ASP A 83 2.14 -20.82 5.16
C ASP A 83 0.88 -21.43 5.78
N THR A 84 -0.31 -20.96 5.39
CA THR A 84 -1.60 -21.46 5.89
C THR A 84 -2.33 -22.30 4.85
N HIS A 85 -3.22 -23.17 5.30
CA HIS A 85 -4.10 -23.95 4.42
C HIS A 85 -5.31 -23.15 3.89
N TYR A 86 -5.43 -21.85 4.24
CA TYR A 86 -6.53 -21.01 3.81
C TYR A 86 -6.24 -20.26 2.49
N MET A 87 -4.99 -19.86 2.26
CA MET A 87 -4.59 -18.95 1.21
C MET A 87 -5.08 -19.35 -0.18
N TYR A 88 -4.86 -20.61 -0.58
CA TYR A 88 -5.21 -21.06 -1.92
C TYR A 88 -6.72 -20.94 -2.21
N ARG A 89 -7.56 -21.17 -1.16
CA ARG A 89 -9.01 -20.97 -1.30
C ARG A 89 -9.39 -19.50 -1.34
N ASP A 90 -8.67 -18.63 -0.62
CA ASP A 90 -8.92 -17.21 -0.68
C ASP A 90 -8.70 -16.70 -2.11
N VAL A 91 -7.62 -17.12 -2.77
CA VAL A 91 -7.35 -16.73 -4.15
C VAL A 91 -8.35 -17.38 -5.12
N VAL A 92 -8.50 -18.69 -5.08
CA VAL A 92 -9.34 -19.41 -6.07
C VAL A 92 -10.80 -19.00 -5.93
N ASP A 93 -11.38 -19.13 -4.73
CA ASP A 93 -12.82 -18.95 -4.55
C ASP A 93 -13.25 -17.49 -4.81
N ILE A 94 -12.44 -16.51 -4.39
CA ILE A 94 -12.78 -15.08 -4.59
C ILE A 94 -12.56 -14.66 -6.03
N VAL A 95 -11.42 -15.00 -6.63
CA VAL A 95 -11.10 -14.55 -7.98
C VAL A 95 -12.03 -15.19 -9.01
N GLU A 96 -12.38 -16.47 -8.85
CA GLU A 96 -13.34 -17.12 -9.73
C GLU A 96 -14.74 -16.51 -9.69
N GLN A 97 -15.19 -16.03 -8.53
CA GLN A 97 -16.57 -15.55 -8.31
C GLN A 97 -16.72 -14.03 -8.37
N ALA A 98 -15.65 -13.28 -8.04
CA ALA A 98 -15.71 -11.83 -7.94
C ALA A 98 -14.46 -11.09 -8.50
N GLY A 99 -13.52 -11.80 -9.15
CA GLY A 99 -12.26 -11.21 -9.61
C GLY A 99 -12.42 -10.03 -10.57
N HIS A 100 -13.49 -10.00 -11.38
CA HIS A 100 -13.79 -8.87 -12.27
C HIS A 100 -14.12 -7.56 -11.51
N ARG A 101 -14.44 -7.65 -10.23
CA ARG A 101 -14.70 -6.53 -9.33
C ARG A 101 -13.48 -6.11 -8.52
N LEU A 102 -12.46 -6.97 -8.41
CA LEU A 102 -11.28 -6.78 -7.57
C LEU A 102 -10.21 -5.95 -8.29
N ASP A 103 -9.56 -5.04 -7.59
CA ASP A 103 -8.45 -4.23 -8.13
C ASP A 103 -7.09 -4.84 -7.81
N SER A 104 -6.90 -5.36 -6.59
CA SER A 104 -5.64 -5.94 -6.16
C SER A 104 -5.81 -7.00 -5.08
N ILE A 105 -4.76 -7.78 -4.85
CA ILE A 105 -4.61 -8.71 -3.73
C ILE A 105 -3.39 -8.29 -2.92
N LEU A 106 -3.57 -8.11 -1.61
CA LEU A 106 -2.51 -7.87 -0.65
C LEU A 106 -2.07 -9.22 -0.05
N ILE A 107 -0.81 -9.57 -0.28
CA ILE A 107 -0.20 -10.80 0.24
C ILE A 107 0.51 -10.47 1.56
N PRO A 108 0.08 -11.05 2.70
CA PRO A 108 0.74 -10.85 3.98
C PRO A 108 2.03 -11.66 4.09
N LYS A 109 2.90 -11.26 4.99
CA LYS A 109 4.10 -11.99 5.43
C LYS A 109 5.02 -12.47 4.29
N VAL A 110 5.07 -11.69 3.19
CA VAL A 110 5.95 -12.00 2.05
C VAL A 110 7.40 -12.05 2.52
N GLY A 111 8.03 -13.20 2.31
CA GLY A 111 9.40 -13.47 2.73
C GLY A 111 10.40 -13.52 1.59
N VAL A 112 9.98 -13.99 0.42
CA VAL A 112 10.82 -14.18 -0.77
C VAL A 112 10.04 -13.88 -2.06
N ALA A 113 10.75 -13.69 -3.16
CA ALA A 113 10.15 -13.43 -4.48
C ALA A 113 9.18 -14.52 -4.95
N ALA A 114 9.44 -15.77 -4.56
CA ALA A 114 8.57 -16.91 -4.92
C ALA A 114 7.17 -16.81 -4.32
N ASP A 115 7.00 -16.14 -3.19
CA ASP A 115 5.70 -15.95 -2.54
C ASP A 115 4.78 -15.11 -3.43
N VAL A 116 5.31 -14.05 -4.04
CA VAL A 116 4.58 -13.20 -4.98
C VAL A 116 4.33 -13.95 -6.29
N TYR A 117 5.34 -14.65 -6.81
CA TYR A 117 5.22 -15.43 -8.04
C TYR A 117 4.14 -16.51 -7.97
N MET A 118 4.00 -17.18 -6.83
CA MET A 118 2.96 -18.19 -6.62
C MET A 118 1.56 -17.60 -6.84
N VAL A 119 1.27 -16.44 -6.24
CA VAL A 119 -0.03 -15.77 -6.40
C VAL A 119 -0.21 -15.24 -7.82
N ASP A 120 0.83 -14.67 -8.44
CA ASP A 120 0.79 -14.23 -9.84
C ASP A 120 0.43 -15.39 -10.79
N ALA A 121 1.07 -16.54 -10.62
CA ALA A 121 0.78 -17.73 -11.43
C ALA A 121 -0.66 -18.22 -11.28
N MET A 122 -1.20 -18.22 -10.06
CA MET A 122 -2.60 -18.56 -9.79
C MET A 122 -3.55 -17.55 -10.46
N LEU A 123 -3.32 -16.25 -10.27
CA LEU A 123 -4.13 -15.19 -10.88
C LEU A 123 -4.15 -15.32 -12.40
N THR A 124 -3.00 -15.52 -13.02
CA THR A 124 -2.88 -15.66 -14.48
C THR A 124 -3.76 -16.79 -15.01
N GLN A 125 -3.72 -17.95 -14.37
CA GLN A 125 -4.52 -19.11 -14.79
C GLN A 125 -6.02 -18.90 -14.56
N ILE A 126 -6.41 -18.30 -13.44
CA ILE A 126 -7.83 -18.06 -13.14
C ILE A 126 -8.40 -16.97 -14.06
N GLU A 127 -7.66 -15.89 -14.28
CA GLU A 127 -8.07 -14.82 -15.21
C GLU A 127 -8.28 -15.34 -16.61
N GLU A 128 -7.36 -16.16 -17.12
CA GLU A 128 -7.50 -16.80 -18.43
C GLU A 128 -8.74 -17.72 -18.48
N ALA A 129 -8.90 -18.58 -17.48
CA ALA A 129 -10.02 -19.51 -17.40
C ALA A 129 -11.39 -18.81 -17.27
N ARG A 130 -11.44 -17.65 -16.62
CA ARG A 130 -12.67 -16.87 -16.37
C ARG A 130 -12.89 -15.72 -17.36
N GLY A 131 -11.95 -15.48 -18.28
CA GLY A 131 -12.04 -14.36 -19.22
C GLY A 131 -11.95 -12.99 -18.58
N ILE A 132 -11.21 -12.86 -17.46
CA ILE A 132 -10.98 -11.59 -16.78
C ILE A 132 -9.94 -10.82 -17.57
N THR A 133 -10.33 -9.72 -18.20
CA THR A 133 -9.45 -8.95 -19.10
C THR A 133 -8.71 -7.80 -18.41
N ASN A 134 -9.16 -7.39 -17.21
CA ASN A 134 -8.47 -6.38 -16.42
C ASN A 134 -7.64 -7.11 -15.35
N PRO A 135 -6.30 -7.19 -15.52
CA PRO A 135 -5.47 -7.96 -14.60
C PRO A 135 -5.58 -7.44 -13.17
N ILE A 136 -5.72 -8.36 -12.23
CA ILE A 136 -5.71 -8.07 -10.80
C ILE A 136 -4.26 -7.78 -10.39
N ALA A 137 -4.03 -6.65 -9.74
CA ALA A 137 -2.73 -6.27 -9.22
C ALA A 137 -2.37 -7.08 -7.97
N ILE A 138 -1.09 -7.08 -7.64
CA ILE A 138 -0.56 -7.63 -6.38
C ILE A 138 0.05 -6.51 -5.57
N GLU A 139 -0.15 -6.55 -4.28
CA GLU A 139 0.56 -5.73 -3.30
C GLU A 139 1.18 -6.64 -2.26
N ALA A 140 2.40 -6.36 -1.82
CA ALA A 140 3.15 -7.21 -0.90
C ALA A 140 3.32 -6.54 0.46
N LEU A 141 2.95 -7.22 1.54
CA LEU A 141 3.15 -6.74 2.89
C LEU A 141 4.50 -7.25 3.42
N ILE A 142 5.45 -6.33 3.58
CA ILE A 142 6.80 -6.59 4.11
C ILE A 142 6.75 -6.39 5.62
N GLU A 143 6.63 -7.49 6.32
CA GLU A 143 6.39 -7.51 7.78
C GLU A 143 7.17 -8.62 8.51
N THR A 144 8.18 -9.16 7.84
CA THR A 144 9.10 -10.11 8.44
C THR A 144 10.55 -9.69 8.19
N THR A 145 11.46 -10.12 9.05
CA THR A 145 12.90 -9.91 8.84
C THR A 145 13.37 -10.58 7.55
N LEU A 146 12.80 -11.73 7.20
CA LEU A 146 13.10 -12.41 5.94
C LEU A 146 12.65 -11.58 4.73
N GLY A 147 11.43 -11.04 4.76
CA GLY A 147 10.90 -10.18 3.70
C GLY A 147 11.74 -8.91 3.53
N MET A 148 12.11 -8.26 4.63
CA MET A 148 12.97 -7.08 4.57
C MET A 148 14.38 -7.41 4.06
N ALA A 149 14.93 -8.58 4.40
CA ALA A 149 16.22 -9.02 3.87
C ALA A 149 16.20 -9.26 2.35
N ASN A 150 15.03 -9.62 1.79
CA ASN A 150 14.83 -9.92 0.37
C ASN A 150 14.03 -8.83 -0.38
N VAL A 151 13.84 -7.65 0.20
CA VAL A 151 12.91 -6.64 -0.31
C VAL A 151 13.14 -6.24 -1.77
N GLU A 152 14.39 -6.18 -2.23
CA GLU A 152 14.74 -5.88 -3.61
C GLU A 152 14.33 -7.00 -4.58
N ALA A 153 14.59 -8.26 -4.19
CA ALA A 153 14.19 -9.42 -4.98
C ALA A 153 12.66 -9.53 -5.07
N ILE A 154 11.95 -9.21 -3.98
CA ILE A 154 10.49 -9.15 -3.92
C ILE A 154 9.99 -8.05 -4.87
N ALA A 155 10.61 -6.86 -4.86
CA ALA A 155 10.19 -5.74 -5.71
C ALA A 155 10.23 -6.04 -7.22
N THR A 156 11.00 -7.03 -7.65
CA THR A 156 11.15 -7.44 -9.06
C THR A 156 10.43 -8.74 -9.41
N SER A 157 9.69 -9.33 -8.48
CA SER A 157 9.18 -10.71 -8.59
C SER A 157 8.00 -10.88 -9.54
N SER A 158 7.25 -9.82 -9.82
CA SER A 158 6.08 -9.86 -10.71
C SER A 158 5.82 -8.51 -11.36
N LYS A 159 5.34 -8.52 -12.59
CA LYS A 159 4.85 -7.32 -13.28
C LYS A 159 3.49 -6.85 -12.75
N ARG A 160 2.80 -7.69 -11.96
CA ARG A 160 1.53 -7.34 -11.29
C ARG A 160 1.76 -6.60 -9.97
N LEU A 161 2.99 -6.62 -9.45
CA LEU A 161 3.30 -5.97 -8.18
C LEU A 161 3.22 -4.44 -8.37
N GLU A 162 2.30 -3.78 -7.66
CA GLU A 162 2.08 -2.34 -7.73
C GLU A 162 2.57 -1.58 -6.49
N ALA A 163 2.54 -2.22 -5.32
CA ALA A 163 2.93 -1.57 -4.06
C ALA A 163 3.57 -2.56 -3.08
N MET A 164 4.38 -2.01 -2.18
CA MET A 164 4.80 -2.71 -0.96
C MET A 164 4.38 -1.91 0.26
N HIS A 165 3.87 -2.62 1.27
CA HIS A 165 3.39 -2.06 2.53
C HIS A 165 4.33 -2.45 3.66
N PHE A 166 4.55 -1.58 4.63
CA PHE A 166 5.35 -1.88 5.81
C PHE A 166 4.48 -2.31 6.99
N GLY A 167 4.46 -3.60 7.28
CA GLY A 167 3.68 -4.16 8.40
C GLY A 167 4.44 -4.09 9.73
N VAL A 168 4.46 -2.93 10.35
CA VAL A 168 5.29 -2.62 11.53
C VAL A 168 5.05 -3.53 12.73
N ALA A 169 3.82 -4.06 12.92
CA ALA A 169 3.49 -4.92 14.07
C ALA A 169 4.21 -6.27 13.99
N ASP A 170 3.99 -7.00 12.91
CA ASP A 170 4.63 -8.30 12.68
C ASP A 170 6.13 -8.16 12.45
N TYR A 171 6.56 -7.07 11.80
CA TYR A 171 7.99 -6.76 11.66
C TYR A 171 8.67 -6.62 13.01
N ALA A 172 8.06 -5.88 13.95
CA ALA A 172 8.57 -5.74 15.31
C ALA A 172 8.67 -7.09 16.03
N ALA A 173 7.65 -7.93 15.89
CA ALA A 173 7.64 -9.28 16.45
C ALA A 173 8.73 -10.17 15.80
N SER A 174 8.88 -10.12 14.48
CA SER A 174 9.91 -10.84 13.72
C SER A 174 11.32 -10.42 14.12
N CYS A 175 11.55 -9.13 14.38
CA CYS A 175 12.81 -8.59 14.90
C CYS A 175 13.04 -8.87 16.39
N ARG A 176 12.00 -9.33 17.11
CA ARG A 176 11.97 -9.38 18.59
C ARG A 176 12.25 -8.02 19.21
N ALA A 177 11.77 -6.96 18.56
CA ALA A 177 11.96 -5.59 19.02
C ALA A 177 11.08 -5.28 20.24
N ARG A 178 11.59 -4.41 21.12
CA ARG A 178 10.77 -3.89 22.23
C ARG A 178 9.89 -2.77 21.71
N THR A 179 8.59 -2.99 21.73
CA THR A 179 7.58 -2.02 21.29
C THR A 179 6.67 -1.63 22.44
N VAL A 180 6.16 -0.41 22.40
CA VAL A 180 5.16 0.08 23.36
C VAL A 180 3.75 -0.18 22.82
N TYR A 181 3.54 0.14 21.54
CA TYR A 181 2.30 -0.12 20.79
C TYR A 181 2.62 -0.17 19.29
N ILE A 182 1.69 -0.65 18.49
CA ILE A 182 1.85 -0.82 17.05
C ILE A 182 2.21 0.51 16.38
N GLY A 183 3.35 0.59 15.72
CA GLY A 183 3.83 1.78 15.02
C GLY A 183 4.38 2.88 15.91
N GLY A 184 4.34 2.70 17.24
CA GLY A 184 4.94 3.61 18.20
C GLY A 184 6.46 3.53 18.23
N LEU A 185 7.10 4.61 18.67
CA LEU A 185 8.54 4.64 18.90
C LEU A 185 8.87 4.23 20.33
N ASN A 186 9.95 3.49 20.50
CA ASN A 186 10.49 3.21 21.83
C ASN A 186 11.32 4.40 22.31
N PRO A 187 10.96 5.04 23.44
CA PRO A 187 11.69 6.21 23.94
C PRO A 187 13.14 5.91 24.35
N ASP A 188 13.47 4.65 24.61
CA ASP A 188 14.83 4.22 24.93
C ASP A 188 15.74 4.09 23.70
N TYR A 189 15.17 4.14 22.48
CA TYR A 189 15.93 4.10 21.25
C TYR A 189 16.16 5.53 20.72
N PRO A 190 17.43 5.92 20.42
CA PRO A 190 17.72 7.25 19.94
C PRO A 190 17.21 7.45 18.50
N GLY A 191 16.08 8.12 18.35
CA GLY A 191 15.46 8.39 17.04
C GLY A 191 14.33 7.43 16.66
N ASP A 192 14.22 7.11 15.39
CA ASP A 192 13.19 6.24 14.83
C ASP A 192 13.78 4.84 14.57
N GLN A 193 13.38 3.87 15.36
CA GLN A 193 13.84 2.48 15.26
C GLN A 193 13.37 1.78 13.97
N TRP A 194 12.39 2.33 13.28
CA TRP A 194 11.85 1.78 12.02
C TRP A 194 12.47 2.43 10.78
N HIS A 195 13.26 3.49 10.95
CA HIS A 195 13.79 4.31 9.86
C HIS A 195 14.58 3.50 8.83
N ASP A 196 15.45 2.59 9.26
CA ASP A 196 16.23 1.75 8.33
C ASP A 196 15.33 0.87 7.46
N ALA A 197 14.37 0.19 8.08
CA ALA A 197 13.43 -0.68 7.37
C ALA A 197 12.56 0.12 6.37
N LEU A 198 12.02 1.26 6.80
CA LEU A 198 11.24 2.16 5.95
C LEU A 198 12.10 2.67 4.77
N SER A 199 13.33 3.09 5.02
CA SER A 199 14.23 3.59 3.98
C SER A 199 14.61 2.50 2.97
N ARG A 200 14.89 1.28 3.42
CA ARG A 200 15.21 0.15 2.54
C ARG A 200 14.04 -0.22 1.63
N MET A 201 12.84 -0.35 2.21
CA MET A 201 11.64 -0.64 1.42
C MET A 201 11.33 0.48 0.43
N LEU A 202 11.46 1.75 0.84
CA LEU A 202 11.31 2.90 -0.05
C LEU A 202 12.25 2.82 -1.26
N VAL A 203 13.54 2.58 -1.01
CA VAL A 203 14.55 2.50 -2.08
C VAL A 203 14.20 1.37 -3.06
N ALA A 204 13.83 0.19 -2.56
CA ALA A 204 13.39 -0.92 -3.40
C ALA A 204 12.14 -0.56 -4.22
N CYS A 205 11.12 0.04 -3.61
CA CYS A 205 9.93 0.49 -4.33
C CYS A 205 10.29 1.46 -5.46
N ARG A 206 11.03 2.54 -5.15
CA ARG A 206 11.33 3.59 -6.13
C ARG A 206 12.27 3.12 -7.24
N ALA A 207 13.23 2.24 -6.93
CA ALA A 207 14.13 1.65 -7.93
C ALA A 207 13.37 0.85 -8.99
N TYR A 208 12.27 0.21 -8.62
CA TYR A 208 11.51 -0.69 -9.50
C TYR A 208 10.11 -0.15 -9.85
N GLY A 209 9.85 1.12 -9.62
CA GLY A 209 8.63 1.82 -10.04
C GLY A 209 7.40 1.54 -9.18
N LEU A 210 7.56 0.89 -8.01
CA LEU A 210 6.46 0.54 -7.10
C LEU A 210 6.10 1.70 -6.16
N ARG A 211 4.91 1.62 -5.56
CA ARG A 211 4.44 2.56 -4.56
C ARG A 211 4.77 2.05 -3.15
N PRO A 212 5.43 2.85 -2.30
CA PRO A 212 5.65 2.52 -0.89
C PRO A 212 4.49 3.01 -0.04
N ILE A 213 3.92 2.13 0.77
CA ILE A 213 2.80 2.41 1.67
C ILE A 213 3.21 2.13 3.12
N ASP A 214 2.93 3.06 4.01
CA ASP A 214 3.20 2.90 5.43
C ASP A 214 2.08 2.12 6.13
N GLY A 215 2.45 1.38 7.15
CA GLY A 215 1.59 0.47 7.87
C GLY A 215 0.71 1.12 8.95
N PRO A 216 0.15 0.30 9.85
CA PRO A 216 -0.77 0.76 10.87
C PRO A 216 -0.12 1.56 11.99
N PHE A 217 -0.94 2.37 12.67
CA PHE A 217 -0.64 3.00 13.95
C PHE A 217 -1.74 2.60 14.95
N GLY A 218 -1.35 1.90 16.01
CA GLY A 218 -2.29 1.16 16.87
C GLY A 218 -3.13 2.00 17.79
N ASP A 219 -2.64 3.16 18.23
CA ASP A 219 -3.43 4.04 19.10
C ASP A 219 -4.32 4.99 18.30
N PHE A 220 -5.54 4.54 17.99
CA PHE A 220 -6.52 5.37 17.27
C PHE A 220 -7.11 6.52 18.12
N LYS A 221 -6.77 6.61 19.41
CA LYS A 221 -7.13 7.72 20.30
C LYS A 221 -6.06 8.81 20.35
N ASP A 222 -4.91 8.57 19.71
CA ASP A 222 -3.81 9.52 19.58
C ASP A 222 -3.69 10.04 18.11
N PRO A 223 -4.49 11.06 17.72
CA PRO A 223 -4.42 11.61 16.37
C PRO A 223 -3.10 12.34 16.10
N GLU A 224 -2.46 12.92 17.11
CA GLU A 224 -1.18 13.63 16.95
C GLU A 224 -0.04 12.65 16.68
N GLY A 225 0.01 11.54 17.39
CA GLY A 225 0.96 10.47 17.14
C GLY A 225 0.78 9.84 15.76
N TYR A 226 -0.47 9.62 15.31
CA TYR A 226 -0.77 9.17 13.96
C TYR A 226 -0.22 10.14 12.90
N ILE A 227 -0.54 11.44 13.04
CA ILE A 227 -0.07 12.49 12.12
C ILE A 227 1.45 12.57 12.10
N LEU A 228 2.11 12.48 13.23
CA LEU A 228 3.57 12.52 13.33
C LEU A 228 4.19 11.30 12.60
N SER A 229 3.65 10.11 12.81
CA SER A 229 4.06 8.90 12.10
C SER A 229 3.86 9.05 10.59
N ALA A 230 2.68 9.49 10.15
CA ALA A 230 2.37 9.71 8.74
C ALA A 230 3.30 10.76 8.09
N LYS A 231 3.58 11.87 8.77
CA LYS A 231 4.50 12.92 8.27
C LYS A 231 5.93 12.41 8.10
N ARG A 232 6.41 11.53 8.98
CA ARG A 232 7.74 10.91 8.83
C ARG A 232 7.80 10.03 7.59
N ALA A 233 6.78 9.20 7.37
CA ALA A 233 6.69 8.37 6.18
C ALA A 233 6.57 9.23 4.90
N ALA A 234 5.71 10.25 4.89
CA ALA A 234 5.58 11.17 3.77
C ALA A 234 6.90 11.92 3.45
N ALA A 235 7.65 12.34 4.49
CA ALA A 235 8.94 12.99 4.33
C ALA A 235 10.02 12.07 3.73
N LEU A 236 9.93 10.76 3.94
CA LEU A 236 10.76 9.77 3.26
C LEU A 236 10.33 9.56 1.79
N GLY A 237 9.08 9.82 1.42
CA GLY A 237 8.55 9.62 0.08
C GLY A 237 7.49 8.52 -0.03
N TYR A 238 6.90 8.09 1.07
CA TYR A 238 5.74 7.20 1.08
C TYR A 238 4.50 7.93 0.53
N GLU A 239 3.58 7.16 -0.06
CA GLU A 239 2.40 7.71 -0.75
C GLU A 239 1.11 7.59 0.05
N GLY A 240 1.10 6.78 1.11
CA GLY A 240 -0.07 6.57 1.96
C GLY A 240 0.25 5.80 3.22
N LYS A 241 -0.80 5.59 4.02
CA LYS A 241 -0.72 4.91 5.32
C LYS A 241 -2.01 4.16 5.64
N TRP A 242 -1.88 3.04 6.34
CA TRP A 242 -3.03 2.29 6.84
C TRP A 242 -3.81 3.06 7.89
N ALA A 243 -5.13 2.94 7.82
CA ALA A 243 -6.09 3.30 8.84
C ALA A 243 -6.72 2.02 9.39
N ILE A 244 -6.63 1.79 10.69
CA ILE A 244 -7.28 0.68 11.39
C ILE A 244 -8.57 1.11 12.07
N HIS A 245 -8.88 2.39 12.01
CA HIS A 245 -10.09 3.00 12.52
C HIS A 245 -10.53 4.17 11.62
N PRO A 246 -11.85 4.41 11.40
CA PRO A 246 -12.32 5.48 10.53
C PRO A 246 -11.80 6.88 10.88
N SER A 247 -11.51 7.17 12.17
CA SER A 247 -10.94 8.46 12.59
C SER A 247 -9.56 8.77 12.02
N GLN A 248 -8.83 7.77 11.52
CA GLN A 248 -7.50 7.93 10.93
C GLN A 248 -7.54 8.29 9.44
N ILE A 249 -8.67 8.09 8.76
CA ILE A 249 -8.80 8.27 7.31
C ILE A 249 -8.50 9.71 6.89
N GLU A 250 -9.17 10.69 7.48
CA GLU A 250 -8.97 12.10 7.11
C GLU A 250 -7.59 12.61 7.52
N LEU A 251 -7.01 12.05 8.58
CA LEU A 251 -5.64 12.37 9.00
C LEU A 251 -4.62 11.92 7.93
N ALA A 252 -4.75 10.68 7.44
CA ALA A 252 -3.93 10.17 6.36
C ALA A 252 -4.11 11.00 5.07
N ASN A 253 -5.36 11.21 4.64
CA ASN A 253 -5.67 12.01 3.45
C ASN A 253 -5.06 13.41 3.53
N SER A 254 -5.10 14.05 4.69
CA SER A 254 -4.54 15.38 4.88
C SER A 254 -3.01 15.40 4.77
N VAL A 255 -2.32 14.40 5.34
CA VAL A 255 -0.85 14.33 5.34
C VAL A 255 -0.30 13.97 3.95
N PHE A 256 -0.93 13.02 3.27
CA PHE A 256 -0.47 12.55 1.95
C PHE A 256 -1.06 13.33 0.77
N SER A 257 -1.84 14.38 1.04
CA SER A 257 -2.20 15.35 0.01
C SER A 257 -1.17 16.48 0.00
N PRO A 258 -0.62 16.86 -1.16
CA PRO A 258 0.32 17.96 -1.22
C PRO A 258 -0.37 19.28 -0.83
N PRO A 259 0.24 20.11 0.04
CA PRO A 259 -0.31 21.42 0.39
C PRO A 259 -0.47 22.30 -0.86
N ALA A 260 -1.52 23.11 -0.91
CA ALA A 260 -1.80 23.99 -2.07
C ALA A 260 -0.59 24.89 -2.42
N ALA A 261 0.13 25.38 -1.43
CA ALA A 261 1.33 26.19 -1.64
C ALA A 261 2.47 25.42 -2.34
N GLU A 262 2.63 24.11 -2.05
CA GLU A 262 3.62 23.27 -2.73
C GLU A 262 3.20 22.99 -4.17
N VAL A 263 1.91 22.75 -4.41
CA VAL A 263 1.37 22.58 -5.78
C VAL A 263 1.61 23.84 -6.63
N GLU A 264 1.32 25.01 -6.09
CA GLU A 264 1.56 26.29 -6.80
C GLU A 264 3.06 26.55 -7.04
N ARG A 265 3.90 26.21 -6.07
CA ARG A 265 5.35 26.28 -6.25
C ARG A 265 5.82 25.33 -7.35
N ALA A 266 5.34 24.09 -7.38
CA ALA A 266 5.68 23.13 -8.41
C ALA A 266 5.28 23.61 -9.81
N LYS A 267 4.07 24.18 -9.96
CA LYS A 267 3.64 24.78 -11.22
C LYS A 267 4.56 25.91 -11.67
N ARG A 268 4.99 26.78 -10.74
CA ARG A 268 5.93 27.86 -11.04
C ARG A 268 7.31 27.36 -11.48
N ILE A 269 7.79 26.25 -10.85
CA ILE A 269 9.04 25.58 -11.22
C ILE A 269 8.92 25.04 -12.65
N LEU A 270 7.88 24.28 -12.95
CA LEU A 270 7.66 23.72 -14.29
C LEU A 270 7.61 24.80 -15.37
N LYS A 271 6.88 25.90 -15.13
CA LYS A 271 6.80 27.04 -16.06
C LYS A 271 8.17 27.68 -16.29
N ALA A 272 8.93 27.91 -15.23
CA ALA A 272 10.26 28.53 -15.34
C ALA A 272 11.27 27.64 -16.07
N LEU A 273 11.18 26.33 -15.91
CA LEU A 273 12.00 25.36 -16.65
C LEU A 273 11.61 25.28 -18.12
N GLU A 274 10.32 25.36 -18.46
CA GLU A 274 9.84 25.43 -19.83
C GLU A 274 10.34 26.70 -20.55
N GLU A 275 10.24 27.86 -19.90
CA GLU A 275 10.76 29.11 -20.42
C GLU A 275 12.29 29.05 -20.62
N ALA A 276 13.02 28.45 -19.69
CA ALA A 276 14.47 28.26 -19.81
C ALA A 276 14.83 27.31 -20.97
N ALA A 277 14.09 26.23 -21.17
CA ALA A 277 14.29 25.27 -22.25
C ALA A 277 14.08 25.95 -23.63
N VAL A 278 13.04 26.77 -23.78
CA VAL A 278 12.80 27.61 -25.00
C VAL A 278 13.97 28.56 -25.25
N ALA A 279 14.59 29.09 -24.20
CA ALA A 279 15.78 29.95 -24.29
C ALA A 279 17.12 29.19 -24.44
N GLY A 280 17.08 27.85 -24.63
CA GLY A 280 18.28 27.03 -24.80
C GLY A 280 19.07 26.80 -23.49
N LYS A 281 18.46 26.99 -22.33
CA LYS A 281 19.09 26.81 -21.01
C LYS A 281 18.60 25.56 -20.33
N GLY A 282 19.49 24.79 -19.67
CA GLY A 282 19.16 23.57 -18.89
C GLY A 282 18.70 23.86 -17.46
N ALA A 283 18.76 25.09 -16.98
CA ALA A 283 18.38 25.50 -15.65
C ALA A 283 17.81 26.90 -15.63
N ALA A 284 17.03 27.25 -14.61
CA ALA A 284 16.43 28.56 -14.39
C ALA A 284 16.70 29.06 -12.96
N ALA A 285 16.39 30.30 -12.69
CA ALA A 285 16.35 30.87 -11.35
C ALA A 285 14.91 31.17 -10.96
N LEU A 286 14.45 30.68 -9.82
CA LEU A 286 13.15 30.99 -9.25
C LEU A 286 13.30 31.37 -7.77
N ASP A 287 12.77 32.55 -7.40
CA ASP A 287 12.84 33.07 -6.02
C ASP A 287 14.30 33.10 -5.44
N GLY A 288 15.28 33.44 -6.29
CA GLY A 288 16.70 33.50 -5.93
C GLY A 288 17.38 32.13 -5.76
N ARG A 289 16.76 31.04 -6.17
CA ARG A 289 17.30 29.66 -6.12
C ARG A 289 17.47 29.11 -7.52
N LEU A 290 18.53 28.34 -7.73
CA LEU A 290 18.71 27.58 -8.96
C LEU A 290 17.70 26.42 -8.94
N ILE A 291 17.02 26.21 -10.07
CA ILE A 291 16.14 25.09 -10.35
C ILE A 291 16.57 24.41 -11.66
N ASP A 292 16.48 23.11 -11.68
CA ASP A 292 16.77 22.23 -12.81
C ASP A 292 15.78 21.05 -12.87
N ALA A 293 16.06 20.04 -13.69
CA ALA A 293 15.21 18.87 -13.83
C ALA A 293 15.04 18.02 -12.53
N ALA A 294 15.88 18.24 -11.53
CA ALA A 294 15.80 17.55 -10.24
C ALA A 294 15.00 18.34 -9.17
N SER A 295 14.56 19.55 -9.50
CA SER A 295 13.84 20.45 -8.58
C SER A 295 12.31 20.13 -8.53
#